data_df4acb660f1f64731cb0294c831d931b
#
_entry.id   df4acb660f1f64731cb0294c831d931b
#
_cell.length_a   1.000
_cell.length_b   1.000
_cell.length_c   1.000
_cell.angle_alpha   90.00
_cell.angle_beta   90.00
_cell.angle_gamma   90.00
#
_symmetry.space_group_name_H-M   'P 1'
#
loop_
_entity.id
_entity.type
_entity.pdbx_description
1 polymer ?
#
loop_
_entity_poly.entity_id
_entity_poly.type
_entity_poly.pdbx_seq_one_letter_code
_entity_poly.pdbx_strand_id
1 'polypeptide(L)'
;MNIRRIALIIAALMSGIGVFLPMYTMQMNGRTMSDGVVSLMPGLYGIVILLADIVVIGSTVVNLRKGFVISSLISIGVTIYAVANAMIGREGAAAIMRVTGQLLYDKAKVEIVDGPALVILIIAAVLMLITMLWNAFNYED
;
A
#
# COMPACT_ATOMS: atom_id res chain seq x y z
N MET A 1 -10.51 5.96 -25.15
CA MET A 1 -9.71 5.08 -24.28
C MET A 1 -10.53 3.86 -23.88
N ASN A 2 -9.96 2.67 -23.96
CA ASN A 2 -10.65 1.41 -23.62
C ASN A 2 -10.93 1.28 -22.13
N ILE A 3 -11.97 0.51 -21.79
CA ILE A 3 -12.28 0.16 -20.40
C ILE A 3 -11.07 -0.48 -19.72
N ARG A 4 -10.32 -1.33 -20.44
CA ARG A 4 -9.10 -1.97 -19.93
C ARG A 4 -8.05 -0.96 -19.43
N ARG A 5 -7.83 0.08 -20.20
CA ARG A 5 -6.86 1.13 -19.85
C ARG A 5 -7.37 1.98 -18.70
N ILE A 6 -8.65 2.30 -18.69
CA ILE A 6 -9.29 3.02 -17.59
C ILE A 6 -9.19 2.22 -16.30
N ALA A 7 -9.43 0.91 -16.36
CA ALA A 7 -9.34 0.02 -15.19
C ALA A 7 -7.91 0.01 -14.61
N LEU A 8 -6.89 -0.03 -15.45
CA LEU A 8 -5.50 0.03 -14.99
C LEU A 8 -5.16 1.38 -14.35
N ILE A 9 -5.64 2.47 -14.91
CA ILE A 9 -5.46 3.81 -14.36
C ILE A 9 -6.13 3.92 -12.99
N ILE A 10 -7.35 3.39 -12.86
CA ILE A 10 -8.06 3.38 -11.57
C ILE A 10 -7.30 2.58 -10.52
N ALA A 11 -6.77 1.41 -10.89
CA ALA A 11 -5.95 0.60 -9.98
C ALA A 11 -4.69 1.35 -9.52
N ALA A 12 -4.02 2.05 -10.42
CA ALA A 12 -2.85 2.87 -10.09
C ALA A 12 -3.23 4.03 -9.15
N LEU A 13 -4.37 4.68 -9.37
CA LEU A 13 -4.86 5.74 -8.49
C LEU A 13 -5.18 5.21 -7.09
N MET A 14 -5.81 4.04 -6.99
CA MET A 14 -6.05 3.39 -5.68
C MET A 14 -4.76 3.11 -4.95
N SER A 15 -3.75 2.59 -5.65
CA SER A 15 -2.43 2.34 -5.06
C SER A 15 -1.82 3.64 -4.54
N GLY A 16 -1.87 4.72 -5.31
CA GLY A 16 -1.35 6.02 -4.90
C GLY A 16 -2.07 6.58 -3.67
N ILE A 17 -3.39 6.47 -3.63
CA ILE A 17 -4.18 6.91 -2.47
C ILE A 17 -3.82 6.08 -1.23
N GLY A 18 -3.65 4.76 -1.39
CA GLY A 18 -3.30 3.88 -0.29
C GLY A 18 -1.98 4.23 0.39
N VAL A 19 -1.02 4.81 -0.34
CA VAL A 19 0.26 5.24 0.22
C VAL A 19 0.08 6.31 1.31
N PHE A 20 -0.93 7.17 1.16
CA PHE A 20 -1.18 8.26 2.11
C PHE A 20 -2.03 7.86 3.31
N LEU A 21 -2.62 6.67 3.28
CA LEU A 21 -3.49 6.20 4.36
C LEU A 21 -2.68 5.46 5.41
N PRO A 22 -3.14 5.43 6.68
CA PRO A 22 -2.44 4.67 7.72
C PRO A 22 -2.56 3.17 7.48
N MET A 23 -1.45 2.46 7.63
CA MET A 23 -1.40 0.99 7.53
C MET A 23 -1.88 0.34 8.82
N TYR A 24 -1.47 0.88 9.96
CA TYR A 24 -1.98 0.48 11.26
C TYR A 24 -1.80 1.63 12.26
N THR A 25 -2.58 1.61 13.31
CA THR A 25 -2.48 2.57 14.41
C THR A 25 -2.32 1.82 15.71
N MET A 26 -1.55 2.39 16.63
CA MET A 26 -1.38 1.85 17.98
C MET A 26 -2.33 2.57 18.92
N GLN A 27 -3.09 1.80 19.70
CA GLN A 27 -4.05 2.35 20.65
C GLN A 27 -3.72 1.86 22.06
N MET A 28 -3.86 2.74 23.03
CA MET A 28 -3.71 2.41 24.44
C MET A 28 -5.00 2.81 25.16
N ASN A 29 -5.65 1.85 25.83
CA ASN A 29 -6.91 2.05 26.55
C ASN A 29 -8.00 2.65 25.65
N GLY A 30 -8.07 2.26 24.39
CA GLY A 30 -9.05 2.74 23.44
C GLY A 30 -8.74 4.10 22.81
N ARG A 31 -7.61 4.73 23.17
CA ARG A 31 -7.20 6.02 22.60
C ARG A 31 -6.05 5.82 21.62
N THR A 32 -6.16 6.43 20.44
CA THR A 32 -5.08 6.42 19.47
C THR A 32 -3.91 7.23 19.98
N MET A 33 -2.71 6.62 19.97
CA MET A 33 -1.49 7.33 20.32
C MET A 33 -1.08 8.21 19.13
N SER A 34 -0.77 9.49 19.41
CA SER A 34 -0.45 10.46 18.36
C SER A 34 0.74 10.05 17.47
N ASP A 35 1.72 9.33 18.04
CA ASP A 35 2.89 8.86 17.32
C ASP A 35 2.76 7.40 16.86
N GLY A 36 1.58 6.81 17.01
CA GLY A 36 1.34 5.41 16.70
C GLY A 36 0.77 5.14 15.31
N VAL A 37 0.68 6.16 14.47
CA VAL A 37 0.16 6.01 13.09
C VAL A 37 1.32 5.67 12.16
N VAL A 38 1.20 4.54 11.45
CA VAL A 38 2.21 4.11 10.48
C VAL A 38 1.61 4.13 9.09
N SER A 39 2.24 4.86 8.18
CA SER A 39 1.87 4.90 6.77
C SER A 39 3.14 4.79 5.92
N LEU A 40 2.97 4.54 4.63
CA LEU A 40 4.11 4.51 3.70
C LEU A 40 4.66 5.91 3.41
N MET A 41 3.85 6.94 3.59
CA MET A 41 4.29 8.32 3.40
C MET A 41 4.85 8.88 4.72
N PRO A 42 5.99 9.60 4.72
CA PRO A 42 6.85 9.94 3.58
C PRO A 42 8.00 8.95 3.32
N GLY A 43 7.79 7.67 3.60
CA GLY A 43 8.83 6.66 3.51
C GLY A 43 9.29 6.38 2.07
N LEU A 44 10.47 5.75 1.95
CA LEU A 44 11.06 5.41 0.65
C LEU A 44 10.12 4.55 -0.21
N TYR A 45 9.48 3.56 0.40
CA TYR A 45 8.56 2.68 -0.32
C TYR A 45 7.37 3.44 -0.90
N GLY A 46 6.83 4.39 -0.14
CA GLY A 46 5.73 5.23 -0.61
C GLY A 46 6.11 6.07 -1.82
N ILE A 47 7.30 6.66 -1.80
CA ILE A 47 7.80 7.46 -2.91
C ILE A 47 7.97 6.60 -4.16
N VAL A 48 8.57 5.41 -4.02
CA VAL A 48 8.77 4.49 -5.15
C VAL A 48 7.44 4.05 -5.74
N ILE A 49 6.46 3.71 -4.89
CA ILE A 49 5.12 3.31 -5.34
C ILE A 49 4.44 4.47 -6.09
N LEU A 50 4.51 5.69 -5.56
CA LEU A 50 3.91 6.86 -6.22
C LEU A 50 4.53 7.13 -7.58
N LEU A 51 5.86 7.09 -7.68
CA LEU A 51 6.55 7.31 -8.95
C LEU A 51 6.20 6.22 -9.96
N ALA A 52 6.17 4.96 -9.53
CA ALA A 52 5.77 3.84 -10.39
C ALA A 52 4.33 4.00 -10.87
N ASP A 53 3.41 4.41 -9.99
CA ASP A 53 2.01 4.61 -10.35
C ASP A 53 1.83 5.75 -11.36
N ILE A 54 2.60 6.83 -11.22
CA ILE A 54 2.60 7.94 -12.18
C ILE A 54 3.05 7.43 -13.56
N VAL A 55 4.10 6.63 -13.60
CA VAL A 55 4.61 6.04 -14.86
C VAL A 55 3.58 5.07 -15.44
N VAL A 56 2.89 4.28 -14.61
CA VAL A 56 1.79 3.40 -15.07
C VAL A 56 0.71 4.22 -15.76
N ILE A 57 0.25 5.29 -15.15
CA ILE A 57 -0.80 6.14 -15.70
C ILE A 57 -0.34 6.77 -17.01
N GLY A 58 0.83 7.37 -17.03
CA GLY A 58 1.39 7.99 -18.25
C GLY A 58 1.58 7.01 -19.38
N SER A 59 2.16 5.85 -19.10
CA SER A 59 2.40 4.80 -20.10
C SER A 59 1.09 4.23 -20.64
N THR A 60 0.06 4.11 -19.78
CA THR A 60 -1.25 3.63 -20.18
C THR A 60 -1.95 4.64 -21.09
N VAL A 61 -1.86 5.93 -20.76
CA VAL A 61 -2.47 7.00 -21.58
C VAL A 61 -1.86 7.04 -22.98
N VAL A 62 -0.53 6.92 -23.09
CA VAL A 62 0.15 6.93 -24.39
C VAL A 62 0.26 5.55 -25.02
N ASN A 63 -0.28 4.53 -24.38
CA ASN A 63 -0.35 3.15 -24.88
C ASN A 63 1.03 2.51 -25.13
N LEU A 64 1.94 2.64 -24.17
CA LEU A 64 3.24 2.02 -24.20
C LEU A 64 3.23 0.72 -23.38
N ARG A 65 3.16 -0.42 -24.07
CA ARG A 65 3.07 -1.73 -23.42
C ARG A 65 4.21 -2.00 -22.44
N LYS A 66 5.45 -1.83 -22.89
CA LYS A 66 6.62 -2.05 -22.03
C LYS A 66 6.60 -1.12 -20.82
N GLY A 67 6.20 0.13 -21.00
CA GLY A 67 6.15 1.11 -19.94
C GLY A 67 5.16 0.72 -18.85
N PHE A 68 3.91 0.42 -19.18
CA PHE A 68 2.92 0.09 -18.17
C PHE A 68 3.14 -1.30 -17.55
N VAL A 69 3.67 -2.26 -18.31
CA VAL A 69 3.98 -3.59 -17.76
C VAL A 69 5.12 -3.50 -16.75
N ILE A 70 6.23 -2.86 -17.10
CA ILE A 70 7.38 -2.76 -16.20
C ILE A 70 7.04 -1.94 -14.96
N SER A 71 6.42 -0.78 -15.12
CA SER A 71 6.08 0.08 -13.99
C SER A 71 5.03 -0.54 -13.07
N SER A 72 4.06 -1.26 -13.64
CA SER A 72 3.08 -2.01 -12.84
C SER A 72 3.73 -3.10 -12.01
N LEU A 73 4.66 -3.86 -12.59
CA LEU A 73 5.40 -4.90 -11.87
C LEU A 73 6.23 -4.31 -10.74
N ILE A 74 6.88 -3.17 -10.97
CA ILE A 74 7.64 -2.47 -9.92
C ILE A 74 6.71 -2.02 -8.80
N SER A 75 5.60 -1.38 -9.13
CA SER A 75 4.63 -0.91 -8.13
C SER A 75 4.07 -2.07 -7.31
N ILE A 76 3.65 -3.15 -7.95
CA ILE A 76 3.11 -4.34 -7.29
C ILE A 76 4.16 -4.97 -6.37
N GLY A 77 5.39 -5.17 -6.87
CA GLY A 77 6.46 -5.77 -6.09
C GLY A 77 6.83 -4.97 -4.86
N VAL A 78 6.97 -3.66 -5.01
CA VAL A 78 7.29 -2.77 -3.88
C VAL A 78 6.14 -2.73 -2.89
N THR A 79 4.88 -2.72 -3.38
CA THR A 79 3.69 -2.73 -2.51
C THR A 79 3.65 -4.00 -1.67
N ILE A 80 3.86 -5.17 -2.28
CA ILE A 80 3.88 -6.45 -1.57
C ILE A 80 4.98 -6.45 -0.52
N TYR A 81 6.18 -6.01 -0.88
CA TYR A 81 7.31 -5.94 0.03
C TYR A 81 7.02 -4.99 1.20
N ALA A 82 6.49 -3.81 0.91
CA ALA A 82 6.18 -2.81 1.93
C ALA A 82 5.07 -3.29 2.88
N VAL A 83 4.01 -3.92 2.35
CA VAL A 83 2.94 -4.48 3.17
C VAL A 83 3.46 -5.61 4.05
N ALA A 84 4.29 -6.51 3.51
CA ALA A 84 4.89 -7.59 4.28
C ALA A 84 5.76 -7.04 5.42
N ASN A 85 6.60 -6.03 5.15
CA ASN A 85 7.41 -5.38 6.17
C ASN A 85 6.56 -4.68 7.24
N ALA A 86 5.47 -4.04 6.83
CA ALA A 86 4.56 -3.39 7.78
C ALA A 86 3.88 -4.40 8.69
N MET A 87 3.48 -5.56 8.16
CA MET A 87 2.89 -6.63 8.97
C MET A 87 3.89 -7.22 9.96
N ILE A 88 5.13 -7.44 9.54
CA ILE A 88 6.20 -7.92 10.43
C ILE A 88 6.48 -6.87 11.51
N GLY A 89 6.58 -5.60 11.13
CA GLY A 89 6.78 -4.50 12.07
C GLY A 89 5.62 -4.36 13.06
N ARG A 90 4.39 -4.60 12.60
CA ARG A 90 3.20 -4.60 13.43
C ARG A 90 3.30 -5.65 14.55
N GLU A 91 3.70 -6.88 14.22
CA GLU A 91 3.87 -7.95 15.21
C GLU A 91 4.94 -7.61 16.22
N GLY A 92 6.09 -7.10 15.75
CA GLY A 92 7.18 -6.66 16.62
C GLY A 92 6.78 -5.49 17.51
N ALA A 93 6.10 -4.50 16.97
CA ALA A 93 5.59 -3.36 17.72
C ALA A 93 4.57 -3.78 18.77
N ALA A 94 3.67 -4.72 18.43
CA ALA A 94 2.69 -5.25 19.37
C ALA A 94 3.36 -5.91 20.56
N ALA A 95 4.39 -6.74 20.32
CA ALA A 95 5.14 -7.42 21.37
C ALA A 95 5.84 -6.42 22.28
N ILE A 96 6.52 -5.42 21.72
CA ILE A 96 7.23 -4.37 22.49
C ILE A 96 6.23 -3.57 23.32
N MET A 97 5.11 -3.16 22.75
CA MET A 97 4.11 -2.36 23.43
C MET A 97 3.42 -3.12 24.57
N ARG A 98 3.18 -4.42 24.39
CA ARG A 98 2.63 -5.26 25.46
C ARG A 98 3.57 -5.29 26.66
N VAL A 99 4.84 -5.54 26.43
CA VAL A 99 5.86 -5.59 27.50
C VAL A 99 6.00 -4.22 28.16
N THR A 100 6.14 -3.15 27.37
CA THR A 100 6.26 -1.78 27.88
C THR A 100 5.01 -1.34 28.63
N GLY A 101 3.83 -1.63 28.09
CA GLY A 101 2.58 -1.30 28.72
C GLY A 101 2.39 -1.99 30.07
N GLN A 102 2.77 -3.28 30.14
CA GLN A 102 2.69 -4.03 31.41
C GLN A 102 3.69 -3.52 32.46
N LEU A 103 4.86 -3.06 32.03
CA LEU A 103 5.87 -2.56 32.94
C LEU A 103 5.57 -1.14 33.44
N LEU A 104 5.04 -0.28 32.59
CA LEU A 104 4.78 1.13 32.90
C LEU A 104 3.37 1.40 33.39
N TYR A 105 2.40 0.61 32.98
CA TYR A 105 0.98 0.83 33.26
C TYR A 105 0.32 -0.49 33.63
N ASP A 106 0.12 -0.71 34.90
CA ASP A 106 -0.30 -1.98 35.52
C ASP A 106 -1.59 -2.61 34.91
N LYS A 107 -2.38 -1.90 34.14
CA LYS A 107 -3.62 -2.39 33.52
C LYS A 107 -3.86 -1.78 32.15
N ALA A 108 -2.81 -1.29 31.49
CA ALA A 108 -2.96 -0.67 30.19
C ALA A 108 -3.25 -1.74 29.12
N LYS A 109 -4.35 -1.54 28.40
CA LYS A 109 -4.72 -2.38 27.27
C LYS A 109 -4.15 -1.76 26.00
N VAL A 110 -3.13 -2.37 25.44
CA VAL A 110 -2.48 -1.90 24.21
C VAL A 110 -2.98 -2.74 23.06
N GLU A 111 -3.52 -2.07 22.04
CA GLU A 111 -4.03 -2.73 20.83
C GLU A 111 -3.43 -2.07 19.61
N ILE A 112 -3.22 -2.88 18.57
CA ILE A 112 -2.88 -2.38 17.23
C ILE A 112 -4.09 -2.59 16.35
N VAL A 113 -4.57 -1.50 15.75
CA VAL A 113 -5.74 -1.50 14.88
C VAL A 113 -5.27 -1.35 13.44
N ASP A 114 -5.70 -2.24 12.55
CA ASP A 114 -5.37 -2.17 11.14
C ASP A 114 -6.00 -0.94 10.51
N GLY A 115 -5.19 -0.18 9.77
CA GLY A 115 -5.66 0.96 9.03
C GLY A 115 -6.18 0.57 7.63
N PRO A 116 -6.88 1.48 6.95
CA PRO A 116 -7.42 1.21 5.62
C PRO A 116 -6.35 0.98 4.55
N ALA A 117 -5.12 1.47 4.75
CA ALA A 117 -4.06 1.34 3.76
C ALA A 117 -3.71 -0.11 3.44
N LEU A 118 -3.67 -0.99 4.44
CA LEU A 118 -3.35 -2.41 4.21
C LEU A 118 -4.33 -3.04 3.22
N VAL A 119 -5.62 -2.86 3.45
CA VAL A 119 -6.66 -3.42 2.59
C VAL A 119 -6.62 -2.77 1.21
N ILE A 120 -6.54 -1.45 1.15
CA ILE A 120 -6.57 -0.69 -0.11
C ILE A 120 -5.33 -1.03 -0.96
N LEU A 121 -4.14 -1.09 -0.37
CA LEU A 121 -2.92 -1.42 -1.10
C LEU A 121 -2.93 -2.86 -1.63
N ILE A 122 -3.42 -3.81 -0.85
CA ILE A 122 -3.54 -5.21 -1.30
C ILE A 122 -4.53 -5.31 -2.45
N ILE A 123 -5.71 -4.71 -2.30
CA ILE A 123 -6.73 -4.72 -3.36
C ILE A 123 -6.19 -4.02 -4.62
N ALA A 124 -5.54 -2.87 -4.46
CA ALA A 124 -4.97 -2.14 -5.59
C ALA A 124 -3.88 -2.95 -6.30
N ALA A 125 -3.03 -3.66 -5.57
CA ALA A 125 -1.99 -4.52 -6.16
C ALA A 125 -2.61 -5.66 -6.97
N VAL A 126 -3.63 -6.32 -6.44
CA VAL A 126 -4.34 -7.39 -7.14
C VAL A 126 -5.04 -6.86 -8.40
N LEU A 127 -5.76 -5.75 -8.28
CA LEU A 127 -6.44 -5.13 -9.43
C LEU A 127 -5.45 -4.66 -10.48
N MET A 128 -4.33 -4.09 -10.07
CA MET A 128 -3.27 -3.65 -10.98
C MET A 128 -2.68 -4.84 -11.73
N LEU A 129 -2.44 -5.96 -11.06
CA LEU A 129 -1.94 -7.18 -11.69
C LEU A 129 -2.92 -7.69 -12.73
N ILE A 130 -4.20 -7.82 -12.36
CA ILE A 130 -5.25 -8.32 -13.26
C ILE A 130 -5.41 -7.39 -14.47
N THR A 131 -5.52 -6.09 -14.24
CA THR A 131 -5.72 -5.12 -15.33
C THR A 131 -4.48 -4.96 -16.20
N MET A 132 -3.30 -5.05 -15.62
CA MET A 132 -2.04 -5.03 -16.37
C MET A 132 -1.96 -6.24 -17.31
N LEU A 133 -2.26 -7.43 -16.80
CA LEU A 133 -2.27 -8.64 -17.63
C LEU A 133 -3.33 -8.55 -18.73
N TRP A 134 -4.52 -8.06 -18.40
CA TRP A 134 -5.59 -7.86 -19.38
C TRP A 134 -5.13 -6.93 -20.51
N ASN A 135 -4.53 -5.80 -20.17
CA ASN A 135 -4.01 -4.85 -21.16
C ASN A 135 -2.82 -5.43 -21.95
N ALA A 136 -1.94 -6.18 -21.30
CA ALA A 136 -0.75 -6.76 -21.93
C ALA A 136 -1.13 -7.83 -22.96
N PHE A 137 -2.08 -8.71 -22.62
CA PHE A 137 -2.52 -9.79 -23.52
C PHE A 137 -3.45 -9.31 -24.63
N ASN A 138 -4.11 -8.19 -24.47
CA ASN A 138 -5.01 -7.61 -25.47
C ASN A 138 -4.45 -6.30 -26.05
N TYR A 139 -3.11 -6.18 -26.03
CA TYR A 139 -2.45 -4.99 -26.53
C TYR A 139 -2.60 -4.91 -28.05
N GLU A 140 -3.01 -3.73 -28.52
CA GLU A 140 -3.10 -3.43 -29.95
C GLU A 140 -2.13 -2.29 -30.28
N ASP A 141 -1.32 -2.53 -31.31
CA ASP A 141 -0.36 -1.54 -31.80
C ASP A 141 -1.09 -0.35 -32.49
#